data_f1abd93cfb67ba04cb9d1a8dfee530ec
#
_entry.id   f1abd93cfb67ba04cb9d1a8dfee530ec
#
_cell.length_a   1.000
_cell.length_b   1.000
_cell.length_c   1.000
_cell.angle_alpha   90.00
_cell.angle_beta   90.00
_cell.angle_gamma   90.00
#
_symmetry.space_group_name_H-M   'P 1'
#
loop_
_entity.id
_entity.type
_entity.pdbx_description
1 polymer ?
#
loop_
_entity_poly.entity_id
_entity_poly.type
_entity_poly.pdbx_seq_one_letter_code
_entity_poly.pdbx_strand_id
1 'polypeptide(L)'
;MKVLRDVSSNKTRTLLVVMSIAVGVFAVGTTLTIQDVLSREMDRNWQTSNPASLRVNIGGFQQDFVTSVRQMPEVADAEGRSSAFLRARAAGTEAFKYVELYALDDFNDIRINTIDKVEVAAADWPPAKREIILGANSLNFLDVSVGDNIEVQKWNNKTYTMRVAGTAYNVDEGGGPFLQTATGFVTFDTWEWLDQGREFDTLLVTVADRKTDREYIQEVGDTIRDRVRLDGKAFGSVRVPQEPGKHPANQAVTGIVALMTALGIASLIMSGFLVINTVSAVLAQHVRQIGMMKAVGARTGQLSRMYFGMVLTFGFLSLFVAVPLGMLGGRFFVQYLGESLLNLRISSYLPPTSVFVIQIAIGFVAPLIAALAPVFNGTRKTVREALSDYGMSDGKTRERGSRGAMGLGRLLRRSSPPSLLRPVALPLSRPLVISLRNTFRRKGRLIMTLITLVLGGAIFIGVMSARDGLNKTTDMALSYWNYDMDVSLTRNYPAEQIEREALAVPGVTRVESWGFADGRFQLEDRKEGSGFFLVAPPAETDMLKPILRQGRWLNVDDIDAVVLNTDVLENEEANGGVEIGDVINVRLGSGGHDEHQRPRTHP
;
A
#
# COMPACT_ATOMS: atom_id res chain seq x y z
N MET A 1 32.50 -24.28 -27.79
CA MET A 1 32.78 -23.37 -28.93
C MET A 1 31.57 -23.08 -29.82
N LYS A 2 30.76 -24.06 -30.26
CA LYS A 2 29.61 -23.80 -31.16
C LYS A 2 28.56 -22.83 -30.56
N VAL A 3 28.18 -23.02 -29.28
CA VAL A 3 27.22 -22.18 -28.56
C VAL A 3 27.65 -20.71 -28.54
N LEU A 4 28.90 -20.42 -28.19
CA LEU A 4 29.41 -19.06 -28.15
C LEU A 4 29.41 -18.40 -29.53
N ARG A 5 29.72 -19.16 -30.57
CA ARG A 5 29.72 -18.69 -31.96
C ARG A 5 28.30 -18.44 -32.47
N ASP A 6 27.32 -19.26 -32.11
CA ASP A 6 25.91 -19.06 -32.48
C ASP A 6 25.30 -17.86 -31.75
N VAL A 7 25.68 -17.61 -30.50
CA VAL A 7 25.31 -16.42 -29.71
C VAL A 7 25.89 -15.14 -30.33
N SER A 8 27.15 -15.17 -30.79
CA SER A 8 27.83 -14.00 -31.37
C SER A 8 27.45 -13.70 -32.83
N SER A 9 27.01 -14.71 -33.58
CA SER A 9 26.65 -14.56 -34.99
C SER A 9 25.28 -13.89 -35.21
N ASN A 10 24.34 -13.98 -34.24
CA ASN A 10 22.99 -13.41 -34.32
C ASN A 10 22.72 -12.43 -33.17
N LYS A 11 23.51 -11.33 -33.11
CA LYS A 11 23.53 -10.35 -32.00
C LYS A 11 22.13 -9.81 -31.63
N THR A 12 21.35 -9.37 -32.60
CA THR A 12 20.01 -8.80 -32.37
C THR A 12 19.07 -9.78 -31.68
N ARG A 13 19.09 -11.03 -32.12
CA ARG A 13 18.25 -12.07 -31.54
C ARG A 13 18.69 -12.46 -30.14
N THR A 14 20.00 -12.62 -29.94
CA THR A 14 20.59 -12.87 -28.62
C THR A 14 20.22 -11.75 -27.67
N LEU A 15 20.35 -10.48 -28.10
CA LEU A 15 19.97 -9.32 -27.31
C LEU A 15 18.48 -9.35 -26.89
N LEU A 16 17.59 -9.65 -27.86
CA LEU A 16 16.16 -9.74 -27.57
C LEU A 16 15.82 -10.80 -26.53
N VAL A 17 16.47 -11.98 -26.59
CA VAL A 17 16.26 -13.06 -25.61
C VAL A 17 16.81 -12.67 -24.25
N VAL A 18 18.04 -12.15 -24.22
CA VAL A 18 18.70 -11.68 -23.00
C VAL A 18 17.88 -10.59 -22.33
N MET A 19 17.41 -9.60 -23.07
CA MET A 19 16.54 -8.53 -22.55
C MET A 19 15.19 -9.06 -22.05
N SER A 20 14.60 -10.02 -22.75
CA SER A 20 13.35 -10.66 -22.32
C SER A 20 13.48 -11.37 -20.97
N ILE A 21 14.57 -12.13 -20.77
CA ILE A 21 14.87 -12.76 -19.49
C ILE A 21 15.20 -11.71 -18.44
N ALA A 22 16.00 -10.71 -18.82
CA ALA A 22 16.41 -9.63 -17.92
C ALA A 22 15.22 -8.86 -17.34
N VAL A 23 14.18 -8.56 -18.14
CA VAL A 23 12.97 -7.87 -17.67
C VAL A 23 12.23 -8.68 -16.61
N GLY A 24 12.05 -9.99 -16.80
CA GLY A 24 11.39 -10.84 -15.82
C GLY A 24 12.17 -10.95 -14.50
N VAL A 25 13.50 -11.15 -14.60
CA VAL A 25 14.38 -11.24 -13.43
C VAL A 25 14.53 -9.89 -12.73
N PHE A 26 14.59 -8.79 -13.47
CA PHE A 26 14.56 -7.42 -12.96
C PHE A 26 13.31 -7.15 -12.13
N ALA A 27 12.13 -7.46 -12.67
CA ALA A 27 10.86 -7.21 -11.98
C ALA A 27 10.81 -7.94 -10.62
N VAL A 28 11.21 -9.22 -10.59
CA VAL A 28 11.28 -9.99 -9.35
C VAL A 28 12.34 -9.44 -8.40
N GLY A 29 13.53 -9.11 -8.90
CA GLY A 29 14.61 -8.54 -8.09
C GLY A 29 14.24 -7.21 -7.46
N THR A 30 13.60 -6.32 -8.22
CA THR A 30 13.07 -5.04 -7.70
C THR A 30 12.06 -5.27 -6.59
N THR A 31 11.09 -6.16 -6.81
CA THR A 31 10.03 -6.44 -5.83
C THR A 31 10.59 -7.03 -4.53
N LEU A 32 11.49 -8.03 -4.63
CA LEU A 32 12.13 -8.63 -3.45
C LEU A 32 12.99 -7.62 -2.69
N THR A 33 13.68 -6.72 -3.41
CA THR A 33 14.46 -5.64 -2.77
C THR A 33 13.56 -4.68 -2.01
N ILE A 34 12.44 -4.25 -2.63
CA ILE A 34 11.47 -3.37 -1.97
C ILE A 34 10.91 -4.04 -0.73
N GLN A 35 10.41 -5.27 -0.87
CA GLN A 35 9.81 -6.02 0.22
C GLN A 35 10.75 -6.13 1.42
N ASP A 36 11.98 -6.59 1.19
CA ASP A 36 12.93 -6.82 2.27
C ASP A 36 13.42 -5.51 2.91
N VAL A 37 13.87 -4.56 2.09
CA VAL A 37 14.45 -3.32 2.61
C VAL A 37 13.37 -2.48 3.30
N LEU A 38 12.21 -2.30 2.67
CA LEU A 38 11.15 -1.45 3.21
C LEU A 38 10.58 -2.04 4.50
N SER A 39 10.27 -3.35 4.54
CA SER A 39 9.77 -3.99 5.77
C SER A 39 10.78 -3.90 6.91
N ARG A 40 12.05 -4.21 6.64
CA ARG A 40 13.12 -4.13 7.64
C ARG A 40 13.33 -2.71 8.18
N GLU A 41 13.36 -1.71 7.30
CA GLU A 41 13.57 -0.32 7.72
C GLU A 41 12.32 0.25 8.42
N MET A 42 11.11 -0.15 8.01
CA MET A 42 9.87 0.19 8.74
C MET A 42 9.89 -0.36 10.16
N ASP A 43 10.13 -1.65 10.32
CA ASP A 43 10.18 -2.30 11.63
C ASP A 43 11.27 -1.68 12.50
N ARG A 44 12.46 -1.45 11.93
CA ARG A 44 13.58 -0.83 12.64
C ARG A 44 13.27 0.58 13.11
N ASN A 45 12.81 1.46 12.21
CA ASN A 45 12.46 2.83 12.55
C ASN A 45 11.36 2.86 13.62
N TRP A 46 10.33 2.02 13.47
CA TRP A 46 9.23 1.93 14.41
C TRP A 46 9.68 1.46 15.79
N GLN A 47 10.45 0.37 15.88
CA GLN A 47 10.93 -0.17 17.14
C GLN A 47 11.92 0.78 17.84
N THR A 48 12.77 1.48 17.09
CA THR A 48 13.73 2.43 17.68
C THR A 48 13.07 3.69 18.19
N SER A 49 11.89 4.05 17.67
CA SER A 49 11.12 5.21 18.15
C SER A 49 10.38 4.96 19.46
N ASN A 50 10.41 3.75 20.02
CA ASN A 50 9.60 3.35 21.17
C ASN A 50 8.15 3.83 21.05
N PRO A 51 7.37 3.31 20.09
CA PRO A 51 6.06 3.83 19.76
C PRO A 51 5.08 3.66 20.92
N ALA A 52 4.16 4.62 21.07
CA ALA A 52 3.08 4.50 22.02
C ALA A 52 2.23 3.26 21.73
N SER A 53 1.94 2.47 22.75
CA SER A 53 1.00 1.35 22.66
C SER A 53 -0.43 1.84 22.50
N LEU A 54 -0.76 2.98 23.13
CA LEU A 54 -2.04 3.66 22.97
C LEU A 54 -1.87 5.18 23.15
N ARG A 55 -2.82 5.93 22.62
CA ARG A 55 -2.93 7.39 22.76
C ARG A 55 -4.28 7.72 23.36
N VAL A 56 -4.29 8.61 24.34
CA VAL A 56 -5.51 9.09 24.98
C VAL A 56 -5.60 10.58 24.79
N ASN A 57 -6.65 11.06 24.14
CA ASN A 57 -6.95 12.47 24.03
C ASN A 57 -7.75 12.92 25.26
N ILE A 58 -7.27 13.95 25.95
CA ILE A 58 -7.84 14.42 27.21
C ILE A 58 -7.93 15.94 27.12
N GLY A 59 -9.04 16.50 27.59
CA GLY A 59 -9.24 17.95 27.58
C GLY A 59 -8.45 18.66 28.67
N GLY A 60 -7.17 18.92 28.41
CA GLY A 60 -6.28 19.65 29.31
C GLY A 60 -5.84 18.90 30.56
N PHE A 61 -4.56 18.54 30.66
CA PHE A 61 -3.97 17.92 31.85
C PHE A 61 -2.53 18.39 32.05
N GLN A 62 -1.98 18.13 33.22
CA GLN A 62 -0.64 18.54 33.61
C GLN A 62 0.24 17.35 33.93
N GLN A 63 1.51 17.57 34.24
CA GLN A 63 2.53 16.56 34.49
C GLN A 63 2.22 15.65 35.71
N ASP A 64 1.44 16.15 36.68
CA ASP A 64 0.97 15.35 37.82
C ASP A 64 0.08 14.18 37.39
N PHE A 65 -0.80 14.40 36.41
CA PHE A 65 -1.61 13.34 35.81
C PHE A 65 -0.75 12.32 35.07
N VAL A 66 0.21 12.77 34.25
CA VAL A 66 1.18 11.87 33.57
C VAL A 66 1.89 10.99 34.60
N THR A 67 2.34 11.58 35.70
CA THR A 67 3.02 10.87 36.77
C THR A 67 2.11 9.84 37.43
N SER A 68 0.83 10.17 37.63
CA SER A 68 -0.15 9.25 38.21
C SER A 68 -0.43 8.03 37.31
N VAL A 69 -0.46 8.23 36.00
CA VAL A 69 -0.61 7.14 35.03
C VAL A 69 0.66 6.29 34.96
N ARG A 70 1.84 6.90 34.99
CA ARG A 70 3.13 6.20 34.99
C ARG A 70 3.31 5.26 36.19
N GLN A 71 2.60 5.52 37.30
CA GLN A 71 2.63 4.66 38.50
C GLN A 71 1.69 3.45 38.41
N MET A 72 0.88 3.32 37.37
CA MET A 72 0.00 2.16 37.18
C MET A 72 0.83 0.92 36.84
N PRO A 73 0.51 -0.27 37.41
CA PRO A 73 1.29 -1.50 37.19
C PRO A 73 1.32 -1.96 35.72
N GLU A 74 0.26 -1.67 34.98
CA GLU A 74 0.09 -2.05 33.57
C GLU A 74 0.85 -1.12 32.61
N VAL A 75 1.35 0.01 33.10
CA VAL A 75 2.01 1.06 32.31
C VAL A 75 3.52 0.96 32.48
N ALA A 76 4.25 0.86 31.37
CA ALA A 76 5.71 0.93 31.37
C ALA A 76 6.21 2.38 31.42
N ASP A 77 5.59 3.25 30.63
CA ASP A 77 5.89 4.70 30.61
C ASP A 77 4.69 5.48 30.08
N ALA A 78 4.63 6.77 30.42
CA ALA A 78 3.61 7.70 29.95
C ALA A 78 4.24 9.08 29.70
N GLU A 79 3.78 9.78 28.64
CA GLU A 79 4.27 11.09 28.23
C GLU A 79 3.11 11.98 27.78
N GLY A 80 3.09 13.24 28.21
CA GLY A 80 2.13 14.23 27.79
C GLY A 80 2.63 15.02 26.59
N ARG A 81 1.75 15.33 25.66
CA ARG A 81 2.03 16.21 24.51
C ARG A 81 0.90 17.19 24.32
N SER A 82 1.23 18.32 23.69
CA SER A 82 0.25 19.31 23.21
C SER A 82 0.40 19.47 21.72
N SER A 83 -0.71 19.52 21.01
CA SER A 83 -0.70 19.73 19.57
C SER A 83 -1.72 20.77 19.12
N ALA A 84 -1.46 21.43 18.00
CA ALA A 84 -2.42 22.32 17.36
C ALA A 84 -2.24 22.32 15.85
N PHE A 85 -3.38 22.30 15.15
CA PHE A 85 -3.41 22.53 13.71
C PHE A 85 -3.46 24.03 13.46
N LEU A 86 -2.46 24.54 12.76
CA LEU A 86 -2.29 25.94 12.41
C LEU A 86 -2.03 26.05 10.90
N ARG A 87 -1.85 27.27 10.42
CA ARG A 87 -1.44 27.51 9.03
C ARG A 87 -0.05 28.10 9.01
N ALA A 88 0.81 27.69 8.09
CA ALA A 88 2.15 28.21 7.92
C ALA A 88 2.46 28.52 6.46
N ARG A 89 3.34 29.49 6.23
CA ARG A 89 3.89 29.81 4.91
C ARG A 89 5.33 30.27 5.03
N ALA A 90 6.09 30.14 3.97
CA ALA A 90 7.38 30.83 3.88
C ALA A 90 7.17 32.36 3.95
N ALA A 91 8.04 33.06 4.65
CA ALA A 91 7.93 34.51 4.76
C ALA A 91 7.97 35.16 3.37
N GLY A 92 6.97 36.02 3.10
CA GLY A 92 6.84 36.71 1.82
C GLY A 92 6.08 35.96 0.73
N THR A 93 5.55 34.75 0.99
CA THR A 93 4.64 34.03 0.08
C THR A 93 3.17 34.30 0.43
N GLU A 94 2.25 34.09 -0.53
CA GLU A 94 0.83 34.33 -0.30
C GLU A 94 0.08 33.11 0.24
N ALA A 95 0.47 31.90 -0.18
CA ALA A 95 -0.27 30.68 0.09
C ALA A 95 0.09 30.08 1.46
N PHE A 96 -0.90 29.96 2.33
CA PHE A 96 -0.78 29.21 3.57
C PHE A 96 -1.01 27.72 3.34
N LYS A 97 -0.24 26.89 4.06
CA LYS A 97 -0.38 25.44 4.13
C LYS A 97 -0.63 25.03 5.58
N TYR A 98 -1.23 23.88 5.78
CA TYR A 98 -1.46 23.37 7.13
C TYR A 98 -0.15 22.92 7.79
N VAL A 99 -0.04 23.18 9.08
CA VAL A 99 1.04 22.72 9.94
C VAL A 99 0.45 22.17 11.24
N GLU A 100 0.81 20.96 11.58
CA GLU A 100 0.57 20.39 12.91
C GLU A 100 1.78 20.70 13.77
N LEU A 101 1.55 21.51 14.81
CA LEU A 101 2.60 21.98 15.70
C LEU A 101 2.51 21.25 17.03
N TYR A 102 3.62 20.66 17.46
CA TYR A 102 3.75 19.95 18.73
C TYR A 102 4.58 20.76 19.73
N ALA A 103 4.07 20.91 20.96
CA ALA A 103 4.83 21.45 22.06
C ALA A 103 5.35 20.31 22.94
N LEU A 104 6.64 20.35 23.24
CA LEU A 104 7.34 19.35 24.05
C LEU A 104 7.94 20.05 25.26
N ASP A 105 7.73 19.49 26.45
CA ASP A 105 8.18 20.08 27.71
C ASP A 105 9.71 19.97 27.84
N ASP A 106 10.27 18.78 27.60
CA ASP A 106 11.71 18.57 27.56
C ASP A 106 12.11 17.82 26.29
N PHE A 107 12.75 18.55 25.37
CA PHE A 107 13.27 17.96 24.13
C PHE A 107 14.35 16.90 24.35
N ASN A 108 15.00 16.88 25.51
CA ASN A 108 16.06 15.93 25.83
C ASN A 108 15.51 14.64 26.49
N ASP A 109 14.31 14.67 27.05
CA ASP A 109 13.66 13.55 27.74
C ASP A 109 12.47 12.97 26.96
N ILE A 110 12.50 13.04 25.62
CA ILE A 110 11.51 12.38 24.78
C ILE A 110 11.76 10.88 24.81
N ARG A 111 10.80 10.10 25.34
CA ARG A 111 10.92 8.65 25.55
C ARG A 111 10.01 7.85 24.65
N ILE A 112 8.83 8.38 24.37
CA ILE A 112 7.79 7.73 23.57
C ILE A 112 7.69 8.48 22.24
N ASN A 113 7.59 7.76 21.11
CA ASN A 113 7.66 8.31 19.76
C ASN A 113 8.88 9.26 19.62
N THR A 114 10.06 8.72 19.88
CA THR A 114 11.32 9.45 19.89
C THR A 114 11.52 10.21 18.59
N ILE A 115 11.90 11.48 18.73
CA ILE A 115 12.23 12.36 17.61
C ILE A 115 13.74 12.28 17.37
N ASP A 116 14.14 11.76 16.22
CA ASP A 116 15.54 11.74 15.81
C ASP A 116 16.00 13.11 15.32
N LYS A 117 17.08 13.63 15.88
CA LYS A 117 17.76 14.80 15.33
C LYS A 117 18.37 14.45 13.97
N VAL A 118 18.06 15.26 12.97
CA VAL A 118 18.84 15.28 11.75
C VAL A 118 20.09 16.11 12.00
N GLU A 119 21.25 15.60 11.65
CA GLU A 119 22.50 16.38 11.62
C GLU A 119 22.36 17.49 10.56
N VAL A 120 21.73 18.57 10.94
CA VAL A 120 21.82 19.82 10.21
C VAL A 120 22.88 20.64 10.92
N ALA A 121 23.88 21.05 10.18
CA ALA A 121 25.14 21.64 10.64
C ALA A 121 25.01 22.89 11.57
N ALA A 122 23.85 23.25 12.07
CA ALA A 122 23.61 24.42 12.90
C ALA A 122 22.34 24.37 13.77
N ALA A 123 21.70 23.22 13.99
CA ALA A 123 20.51 23.21 14.84
C ALA A 123 20.88 23.07 16.29
N ASP A 124 20.68 24.13 17.07
CA ASP A 124 20.63 24.02 18.51
C ASP A 124 19.37 23.23 18.90
N TRP A 125 19.56 22.17 19.67
CA TRP A 125 18.50 21.34 20.21
C TRP A 125 18.51 21.44 21.75
N PRO A 126 17.42 21.88 22.39
CA PRO A 126 16.11 22.32 21.89
C PRO A 126 16.14 23.68 21.17
N PRO A 127 15.10 23.98 20.35
CA PRO A 127 15.00 25.29 19.70
C PRO A 127 14.81 26.40 20.73
N ALA A 128 15.35 27.57 20.44
CA ALA A 128 15.16 28.73 21.29
C ALA A 128 13.71 29.28 21.20
N LYS A 129 13.38 30.24 22.07
CA LYS A 129 12.07 30.90 22.02
C LYS A 129 11.85 31.57 20.66
N ARG A 130 10.69 31.34 20.05
CA ARG A 130 10.30 31.79 18.70
C ARG A 130 11.04 31.08 17.55
N GLU A 131 11.62 29.94 17.84
CA GLU A 131 12.17 29.04 16.83
C GLU A 131 11.33 27.78 16.73
N ILE A 132 11.41 27.16 15.56
CA ILE A 132 10.71 25.92 15.23
C ILE A 132 11.68 24.93 14.61
N ILE A 133 11.55 23.67 15.00
CA ILE A 133 12.15 22.52 14.30
C ILE A 133 11.07 21.94 13.38
N LEU A 134 11.33 21.83 12.09
CA LEU A 134 10.39 21.25 11.14
C LEU A 134 10.69 19.76 10.90
N GLY A 135 9.66 19.00 10.60
CA GLY A 135 9.82 17.65 10.04
C GLY A 135 10.66 17.69 8.75
N ALA A 136 11.50 16.70 8.51
CA ALA A 136 12.44 16.71 7.38
C ALA A 136 11.71 16.88 6.01
N ASN A 137 10.56 16.26 5.84
CA ASN A 137 9.74 16.44 4.63
C ASN A 137 8.94 17.74 4.61
N SER A 138 8.77 18.39 5.76
CA SER A 138 8.03 19.64 5.89
C SER A 138 8.78 20.84 5.31
N LEU A 139 10.13 20.79 5.28
CA LEU A 139 10.93 21.82 4.60
C LEU A 139 10.57 21.95 3.12
N ASN A 140 10.59 20.81 2.40
CA ASN A 140 10.23 20.78 0.99
C ASN A 140 8.75 21.13 0.76
N PHE A 141 7.88 20.71 1.67
CA PHE A 141 6.45 21.01 1.56
C PHE A 141 6.17 22.50 1.74
N LEU A 142 6.84 23.18 2.68
CA LEU A 142 6.68 24.61 2.91
C LEU A 142 7.55 25.47 1.98
N ASP A 143 8.47 24.86 1.22
CA ASP A 143 9.46 25.53 0.37
C ASP A 143 10.38 26.48 1.17
N VAL A 144 10.95 25.95 2.25
CA VAL A 144 11.85 26.67 3.17
C VAL A 144 13.10 25.87 3.48
N SER A 145 14.14 26.56 3.92
CA SER A 145 15.42 26.00 4.36
C SER A 145 15.67 26.31 5.84
N VAL A 146 16.58 25.57 6.46
CA VAL A 146 17.03 25.87 7.83
C VAL A 146 17.67 27.25 7.86
N GLY A 147 17.24 28.08 8.80
CA GLY A 147 17.63 29.48 8.95
C GLY A 147 16.61 30.46 8.39
N ASP A 148 15.68 30.03 7.55
CA ASP A 148 14.62 30.88 6.99
C ASP A 148 13.56 31.19 8.05
N ASN A 149 12.77 32.22 7.76
CA ASN A 149 11.61 32.57 8.56
C ASN A 149 10.34 32.03 7.94
N ILE A 150 9.47 31.52 8.79
CA ILE A 150 8.10 31.13 8.43
C ILE A 150 7.11 32.00 9.18
N GLU A 151 5.96 32.22 8.57
CA GLU A 151 4.81 32.86 9.19
C GLU A 151 3.80 31.81 9.59
N VAL A 152 3.54 31.68 10.89
CA VAL A 152 2.52 30.77 11.45
C VAL A 152 1.30 31.60 11.82
N GLN A 153 0.14 31.20 11.28
CA GLN A 153 -1.12 31.91 11.47
C GLN A 153 -2.10 31.06 12.26
N LYS A 154 -2.66 31.63 13.32
CA LYS A 154 -3.78 31.05 14.08
C LYS A 154 -5.11 31.27 13.37
N TRP A 155 -6.12 30.55 13.78
CA TRP A 155 -7.48 30.65 13.26
C TRP A 155 -8.13 32.05 13.47
N ASN A 156 -7.65 32.83 14.43
CA ASN A 156 -8.05 34.24 14.65
C ASN A 156 -7.32 35.21 13.73
N ASN A 157 -6.64 34.76 12.70
CA ASN A 157 -5.83 35.50 11.74
C ASN A 157 -4.58 36.20 12.34
N LYS A 158 -4.26 35.96 13.60
CA LYS A 158 -3.02 36.50 14.19
C LYS A 158 -1.82 35.71 13.65
N THR A 159 -0.84 36.42 13.10
CA THR A 159 0.35 35.82 12.47
C THR A 159 1.57 36.05 13.35
N TYR A 160 2.40 35.03 13.46
CA TYR A 160 3.64 35.01 14.21
C TYR A 160 4.79 34.61 13.29
N THR A 161 5.89 35.33 13.33
CA THR A 161 7.10 34.99 12.57
C THR A 161 8.03 34.17 13.44
N MET A 162 8.43 33.00 12.93
CA MET A 162 9.32 32.06 13.60
C MET A 162 10.48 31.70 12.68
N ARG A 163 11.66 31.48 13.27
CA ARG A 163 12.84 31.03 12.53
C ARG A 163 12.88 29.50 12.53
N VAL A 164 13.18 28.91 11.39
CA VAL A 164 13.43 27.47 11.27
C VAL A 164 14.84 27.19 11.82
N ALA A 165 14.91 26.61 13.01
CA ALA A 165 16.19 26.32 13.67
C ALA A 165 16.83 25.02 13.18
N GLY A 166 16.04 24.08 12.67
CA GLY A 166 16.55 22.80 12.21
C GLY A 166 15.46 21.85 11.74
N THR A 167 15.83 20.58 11.56
CA THR A 167 14.91 19.52 11.17
C THR A 167 14.95 18.34 12.15
N ALA A 168 13.83 17.62 12.21
CA ALA A 168 13.71 16.38 12.96
C ALA A 168 13.02 15.30 12.11
N TYR A 169 13.33 14.05 12.40
CA TYR A 169 12.56 12.92 11.93
C TYR A 169 11.65 12.42 13.05
N ASN A 170 10.41 12.21 12.73
CA ASN A 170 9.47 11.49 13.57
C ASN A 170 8.79 10.43 12.71
N VAL A 171 8.95 9.16 13.08
CA VAL A 171 8.41 8.01 12.32
C VAL A 171 6.89 7.96 12.36
N ASP A 172 6.28 8.59 13.36
CA ASP A 172 4.83 8.65 13.55
C ASP A 172 4.15 9.66 12.62
N GLU A 173 4.91 10.49 11.94
CA GLU A 173 4.44 11.52 11.05
C GLU A 173 4.48 11.02 9.60
N GLY A 174 3.33 11.00 8.95
CA GLY A 174 3.26 10.80 7.52
C GLY A 174 4.01 11.89 6.76
N GLY A 175 4.54 11.57 5.58
CA GLY A 175 5.23 12.54 4.74
C GLY A 175 4.36 13.76 4.41
N GLY A 176 4.85 14.97 4.71
CA GLY A 176 4.15 16.24 4.52
C GLY A 176 3.46 16.41 3.16
N PRO A 177 4.11 16.07 2.01
CA PRO A 177 3.48 16.16 0.70
C PRO A 177 2.28 15.24 0.51
N PHE A 178 2.25 14.08 1.17
CA PHE A 178 1.15 13.12 1.05
C PHE A 178 -0.06 13.52 1.89
N LEU A 179 0.18 13.92 3.14
CA LEU A 179 -0.89 14.35 4.05
C LEU A 179 -1.29 15.82 3.88
N GLN A 180 -0.61 16.56 3.00
CA GLN A 180 -0.81 17.99 2.77
C GLN A 180 -0.67 18.84 4.06
N THR A 181 0.11 18.34 5.01
CA THR A 181 0.33 18.96 6.31
C THR A 181 1.81 18.92 6.66
N ALA A 182 2.38 20.05 7.05
CA ALA A 182 3.71 20.11 7.62
C ALA A 182 3.66 19.74 9.09
N THR A 183 4.79 19.30 9.65
CA THR A 183 4.94 19.06 11.08
C THR A 183 6.03 19.92 11.65
N GLY A 184 5.78 20.46 12.83
CA GLY A 184 6.72 21.31 13.54
C GLY A 184 6.76 21.04 15.04
N PHE A 185 7.92 21.30 15.66
CA PHE A 185 8.17 21.10 17.08
C PHE A 185 8.67 22.38 17.71
N VAL A 186 8.08 22.74 18.84
CA VAL A 186 8.40 23.96 19.58
C VAL A 186 8.50 23.67 21.07
N THR A 187 9.24 24.51 21.80
CA THR A 187 9.24 24.53 23.27
C THR A 187 7.95 25.12 23.81
N PHE A 188 7.58 24.77 25.05
CA PHE A 188 6.43 25.38 25.73
C PHE A 188 6.53 26.90 25.86
N ASP A 189 7.75 27.49 25.95
CA ASP A 189 7.92 28.95 25.95
C ASP A 189 7.51 29.58 24.61
N THR A 190 7.75 28.87 23.49
CA THR A 190 7.26 29.30 22.18
C THR A 190 5.77 29.04 22.04
N TRP A 191 5.25 27.95 22.60
CA TRP A 191 3.85 27.61 22.64
C TRP A 191 3.00 28.64 23.36
N GLU A 192 3.44 29.11 24.57
CA GLU A 192 2.80 30.19 25.28
C GLU A 192 2.87 31.52 24.52
N TRP A 193 3.99 31.80 23.87
CA TRP A 193 4.10 33.00 23.03
C TRP A 193 3.13 32.97 21.84
N LEU A 194 2.72 31.76 21.37
CA LEU A 194 1.66 31.58 20.39
C LEU A 194 0.25 31.70 21.00
N ASP A 195 0.09 32.17 22.23
CA ASP A 195 -1.17 32.24 22.99
C ASP A 195 -1.84 30.85 23.12
N GLN A 196 -1.07 29.80 23.31
CA GLN A 196 -1.57 28.45 23.63
C GLN A 196 -1.42 28.19 25.14
N GLY A 197 -2.30 27.37 25.70
CA GLY A 197 -2.22 26.97 27.10
C GLY A 197 -1.02 26.07 27.41
N ARG A 198 -0.66 25.95 28.72
CA ARG A 198 0.41 25.04 29.18
C ARG A 198 -0.05 23.67 29.55
N GLU A 199 -1.19 23.25 29.05
CA GLU A 199 -1.77 21.94 29.33
C GLU A 199 -1.50 20.99 28.19
N PHE A 200 -1.26 19.72 28.53
CA PHE A 200 -1.21 18.65 27.55
C PHE A 200 -2.63 18.29 27.08
N ASP A 201 -2.76 17.85 25.83
CA ASP A 201 -4.01 17.39 25.24
C ASP A 201 -3.99 15.89 24.89
N THR A 202 -2.80 15.33 24.71
CA THR A 202 -2.57 13.95 24.31
C THR A 202 -1.65 13.26 25.27
N LEU A 203 -2.11 12.13 25.83
CA LEU A 203 -1.32 11.23 26.67
C LEU A 203 -0.87 10.03 25.81
N LEU A 204 0.44 9.89 25.68
CA LEU A 204 1.08 8.72 25.06
C LEU A 204 1.40 7.71 26.16
N VAL A 205 1.07 6.44 25.94
CA VAL A 205 1.30 5.38 26.92
C VAL A 205 1.93 4.17 26.27
N THR A 206 2.92 3.59 26.92
CA THR A 206 3.48 2.28 26.59
C THR A 206 3.09 1.29 27.69
N VAL A 207 2.53 0.13 27.31
CA VAL A 207 2.15 -0.92 28.28
C VAL A 207 3.37 -1.71 28.73
N ALA A 208 3.34 -2.22 29.97
CA ALA A 208 4.44 -2.98 30.56
C ALA A 208 4.61 -4.36 29.89
N ASP A 209 3.51 -5.06 29.69
CA ASP A 209 3.46 -6.40 29.14
C ASP A 209 2.56 -6.49 27.92
N ARG A 210 2.59 -7.62 27.22
CA ARG A 210 1.69 -7.93 26.08
C ARG A 210 1.55 -6.79 25.05
N LYS A 211 2.68 -6.16 24.67
CA LYS A 211 2.74 -4.96 23.78
C LYS A 211 2.14 -5.15 22.39
N THR A 212 1.86 -6.39 21.99
CA THR A 212 1.25 -6.73 20.69
C THR A 212 -0.18 -7.25 20.82
N ASP A 213 -0.70 -7.34 22.03
CA ASP A 213 -2.04 -7.80 22.32
C ASP A 213 -2.99 -6.59 22.38
N ARG A 214 -3.76 -6.42 21.33
CA ARG A 214 -4.66 -5.28 21.17
C ARG A 214 -5.75 -5.23 22.23
N GLU A 215 -6.28 -6.40 22.63
CA GLU A 215 -7.34 -6.49 23.63
C GLU A 215 -6.84 -6.02 25.01
N TYR A 216 -5.66 -6.50 25.41
CA TYR A 216 -5.01 -6.05 26.64
C TYR A 216 -4.70 -4.54 26.62
N ILE A 217 -4.19 -4.01 25.51
CA ILE A 217 -3.89 -2.57 25.38
C ILE A 217 -5.19 -1.76 25.49
N GLN A 218 -6.28 -2.28 24.95
CA GLN A 218 -7.60 -1.64 25.08
C GLN A 218 -8.10 -1.63 26.52
N GLU A 219 -7.93 -2.73 27.27
CA GLU A 219 -8.28 -2.80 28.70
C GLU A 219 -7.50 -1.76 29.53
N VAL A 220 -6.20 -1.61 29.25
CA VAL A 220 -5.36 -0.56 29.89
C VAL A 220 -5.89 0.83 29.53
N GLY A 221 -6.25 1.05 28.27
CA GLY A 221 -6.86 2.30 27.82
C GLY A 221 -8.17 2.62 28.55
N ASP A 222 -8.99 1.61 28.81
CA ASP A 222 -10.24 1.75 29.57
C ASP A 222 -9.99 2.10 31.04
N THR A 223 -8.98 1.49 31.65
CA THR A 223 -8.56 1.82 33.01
C THR A 223 -8.10 3.29 33.11
N ILE A 224 -7.33 3.75 32.12
CA ILE A 224 -6.90 5.16 32.05
C ILE A 224 -8.10 6.10 31.84
N ARG A 225 -9.04 5.73 30.97
CA ARG A 225 -10.28 6.50 30.77
C ARG A 225 -11.05 6.69 32.07
N ASP A 226 -11.23 5.61 32.83
CA ASP A 226 -11.94 5.66 34.11
C ASP A 226 -11.20 6.57 35.09
N ARG A 227 -9.88 6.57 35.08
CA ARG A 227 -9.07 7.48 35.87
C ARG A 227 -9.27 8.95 35.45
N VAL A 228 -9.28 9.26 34.15
CA VAL A 228 -9.57 10.59 33.61
C VAL A 228 -10.92 11.11 34.10
N ARG A 229 -11.94 10.23 34.11
CA ARG A 229 -13.27 10.58 34.60
C ARG A 229 -13.31 10.84 36.09
N LEU A 230 -12.61 10.04 36.88
CA LEU A 230 -12.51 10.25 38.35
C LEU A 230 -11.84 11.59 38.67
N ASP A 231 -10.89 12.04 37.88
CA ASP A 231 -10.23 13.33 38.03
C ASP A 231 -11.07 14.51 37.47
N GLY A 232 -12.29 14.23 36.99
CA GLY A 232 -13.22 15.25 36.47
C GLY A 232 -12.75 15.93 35.17
N LYS A 233 -11.81 15.31 34.44
CA LYS A 233 -11.27 15.84 33.17
C LYS A 233 -12.16 15.42 31.99
N ALA A 234 -12.23 16.28 30.98
CA ALA A 234 -12.91 15.95 29.73
C ALA A 234 -12.13 14.83 29.01
N PHE A 235 -12.81 13.74 28.71
CA PHE A 235 -12.27 12.62 27.97
C PHE A 235 -12.65 12.75 26.48
N GLY A 236 -11.67 12.65 25.60
CA GLY A 236 -11.87 12.63 24.15
C GLY A 236 -11.95 11.19 23.61
N SER A 237 -10.81 10.57 23.36
CA SER A 237 -10.79 9.21 22.78
C SER A 237 -9.56 8.42 23.22
N VAL A 238 -9.68 7.08 23.18
CA VAL A 238 -8.54 6.16 23.24
C VAL A 238 -8.29 5.61 21.83
N ARG A 239 -7.08 5.76 21.35
CA ARG A 239 -6.65 5.19 20.07
C ARG A 239 -5.62 4.11 20.31
N VAL A 240 -5.99 2.87 20.00
CA VAL A 240 -5.11 1.71 19.97
C VAL A 240 -4.76 1.40 18.51
N PRO A 241 -3.49 1.22 18.13
CA PRO A 241 -3.11 0.82 16.80
C PRO A 241 -3.83 -0.46 16.36
N GLN A 242 -4.20 -0.54 15.08
CA GLN A 242 -4.88 -1.73 14.54
C GLN A 242 -3.98 -2.97 14.60
N GLU A 243 -2.69 -2.80 14.33
CA GLU A 243 -1.64 -3.82 14.51
C GLU A 243 -0.61 -3.31 15.52
N PRO A 244 -0.78 -3.57 16.84
CA PRO A 244 0.19 -3.11 17.83
C PRO A 244 1.59 -3.66 17.57
N GLY A 245 2.59 -2.81 17.76
CA GLY A 245 3.99 -3.14 17.49
C GLY A 245 4.44 -3.00 16.05
N LYS A 246 3.53 -2.69 15.10
CA LYS A 246 3.85 -2.42 13.71
C LYS A 246 3.56 -0.96 13.34
N HIS A 247 4.28 -0.48 12.33
CA HIS A 247 4.07 0.86 11.78
C HIS A 247 2.63 0.99 11.23
N PRO A 248 1.92 2.11 11.46
CA PRO A 248 0.54 2.29 10.98
C PRO A 248 0.34 2.06 9.48
N ALA A 249 1.34 2.41 8.66
CA ALA A 249 1.30 2.17 7.22
C ALA A 249 1.58 0.70 6.80
N ASN A 250 1.82 -0.23 7.74
CA ASN A 250 2.20 -1.61 7.41
C ASN A 250 1.20 -2.31 6.48
N GLN A 251 -0.09 -2.16 6.71
CA GLN A 251 -1.13 -2.74 5.86
C GLN A 251 -1.09 -2.19 4.43
N ALA A 252 -0.99 -0.86 4.28
CA ALA A 252 -0.92 -0.21 2.97
C ALA A 252 0.33 -0.65 2.19
N VAL A 253 1.49 -0.68 2.86
CA VAL A 253 2.75 -1.13 2.25
C VAL A 253 2.68 -2.59 1.85
N THR A 254 2.14 -3.46 2.71
CA THR A 254 1.95 -4.89 2.39
C THR A 254 1.05 -5.07 1.17
N GLY A 255 -0.03 -4.30 1.04
CA GLY A 255 -0.89 -4.30 -0.14
C GLY A 255 -0.15 -3.88 -1.43
N ILE A 256 0.63 -2.81 -1.37
CA ILE A 256 1.46 -2.35 -2.50
C ILE A 256 2.49 -3.43 -2.91
N VAL A 257 3.19 -4.00 -1.94
CA VAL A 257 4.19 -5.06 -2.18
C VAL A 257 3.53 -6.31 -2.76
N ALA A 258 2.36 -6.71 -2.29
CA ALA A 258 1.60 -7.83 -2.84
C ALA A 258 1.22 -7.60 -4.31
N LEU A 259 0.75 -6.40 -4.65
CA LEU A 259 0.46 -6.01 -6.02
C LEU A 259 1.71 -6.06 -6.90
N MET A 260 2.82 -5.49 -6.44
CA MET A 260 4.10 -5.52 -7.16
C MET A 260 4.61 -6.96 -7.35
N THR A 261 4.42 -7.82 -6.34
CA THR A 261 4.79 -9.25 -6.43
C THR A 261 3.96 -9.95 -7.51
N ALA A 262 2.66 -9.73 -7.56
CA ALA A 262 1.80 -10.29 -8.59
C ALA A 262 2.22 -9.85 -10.00
N LEU A 263 2.53 -8.56 -10.18
CA LEU A 263 3.05 -8.01 -11.44
C LEU A 263 4.44 -8.56 -11.80
N GLY A 264 5.31 -8.76 -10.81
CA GLY A 264 6.63 -9.37 -11.00
C GLY A 264 6.52 -10.83 -11.46
N ILE A 265 5.63 -11.61 -10.87
CA ILE A 265 5.35 -13.00 -11.28
C ILE A 265 4.76 -13.02 -12.70
N ALA A 266 3.80 -12.15 -13.01
CA ALA A 266 3.22 -12.05 -14.35
C ALA A 266 4.28 -11.70 -15.40
N SER A 267 5.20 -10.78 -15.08
CA SER A 267 6.34 -10.41 -15.93
C SER A 267 7.29 -11.59 -16.15
N LEU A 268 7.57 -12.37 -15.11
CA LEU A 268 8.38 -13.59 -15.21
C LEU A 268 7.74 -14.67 -16.11
N ILE A 269 6.43 -14.87 -15.98
CA ILE A 269 5.66 -15.78 -16.84
C ILE A 269 5.71 -15.32 -18.29
N MET A 270 5.48 -14.01 -18.54
CA MET A 270 5.58 -13.44 -19.89
C MET A 270 6.98 -13.64 -20.49
N SER A 271 8.03 -13.39 -19.69
CA SER A 271 9.42 -13.66 -20.08
C SER A 271 9.62 -15.13 -20.46
N GLY A 272 9.06 -16.06 -19.67
CA GLY A 272 9.09 -17.50 -19.98
C GLY A 272 8.47 -17.84 -21.34
N PHE A 273 7.33 -17.26 -21.69
CA PHE A 273 6.70 -17.46 -23.00
C PHE A 273 7.57 -16.90 -24.16
N LEU A 274 8.24 -15.75 -23.94
CA LEU A 274 9.18 -15.21 -24.92
C LEU A 274 10.38 -16.14 -25.13
N VAL A 275 10.91 -16.73 -24.06
CA VAL A 275 11.98 -17.74 -24.13
C VAL A 275 11.50 -18.98 -24.91
N ILE A 276 10.32 -19.52 -24.59
CA ILE A 276 9.72 -20.67 -25.32
C ILE A 276 9.63 -20.36 -26.80
N ASN A 277 9.09 -19.21 -27.17
CA ASN A 277 8.90 -18.81 -28.57
C ASN A 277 10.26 -18.69 -29.29
N THR A 278 11.23 -18.08 -28.64
CA THR A 278 12.55 -17.86 -29.25
C THR A 278 13.35 -19.14 -29.37
N VAL A 279 13.40 -19.96 -28.32
CA VAL A 279 14.10 -21.26 -28.37
C VAL A 279 13.46 -22.17 -29.42
N SER A 280 12.13 -22.19 -29.53
CA SER A 280 11.41 -22.93 -30.58
C SER A 280 11.78 -22.44 -31.98
N ALA A 281 11.94 -21.12 -32.17
CA ALA A 281 12.36 -20.55 -33.44
C ALA A 281 13.82 -20.92 -33.79
N VAL A 282 14.73 -20.91 -32.80
CA VAL A 282 16.13 -21.37 -32.99
C VAL A 282 16.18 -22.81 -33.40
N LEU A 283 15.49 -23.67 -32.67
CA LEU A 283 15.45 -25.11 -32.98
C LEU A 283 14.87 -25.38 -34.36
N ALA A 284 13.83 -24.68 -34.77
CA ALA A 284 13.26 -24.79 -36.09
C ALA A 284 14.25 -24.42 -37.21
N GLN A 285 15.11 -23.42 -37.00
CA GLN A 285 16.17 -23.07 -37.95
C GLN A 285 17.30 -24.11 -37.98
N HIS A 286 17.61 -24.70 -36.83
CA HIS A 286 18.68 -25.67 -36.69
C HIS A 286 18.26 -27.14 -36.98
N VAL A 287 16.99 -27.41 -37.38
CA VAL A 287 16.49 -28.79 -37.62
C VAL A 287 17.41 -29.58 -38.53
N ARG A 288 17.85 -29.01 -39.67
CA ARG A 288 18.77 -29.65 -40.61
C ARG A 288 20.13 -29.97 -39.98
N GLN A 289 20.66 -29.03 -39.18
CA GLN A 289 21.94 -29.24 -38.47
C GLN A 289 21.80 -30.35 -37.41
N ILE A 290 20.68 -30.42 -36.71
CA ILE A 290 20.36 -31.47 -35.74
C ILE A 290 20.31 -32.83 -36.48
N GLY A 291 19.67 -32.89 -37.66
CA GLY A 291 19.63 -34.06 -38.51
C GLY A 291 21.01 -34.53 -38.94
N MET A 292 21.87 -33.64 -39.43
CA MET A 292 23.25 -33.93 -39.81
C MET A 292 24.08 -34.44 -38.62
N MET A 293 23.98 -33.78 -37.44
CA MET A 293 24.69 -34.25 -36.24
C MET A 293 24.26 -35.63 -35.80
N LYS A 294 22.98 -35.94 -35.89
CA LYS A 294 22.46 -37.28 -35.58
C LYS A 294 22.89 -38.33 -36.62
N ALA A 295 22.98 -37.97 -37.90
CA ALA A 295 23.49 -38.88 -38.94
C ALA A 295 24.97 -39.25 -38.71
N VAL A 296 25.75 -38.35 -38.11
CA VAL A 296 27.15 -38.60 -37.73
C VAL A 296 27.27 -39.28 -36.35
N GLY A 297 26.13 -39.60 -35.67
CA GLY A 297 26.13 -40.40 -34.44
C GLY A 297 25.86 -39.60 -33.14
N ALA A 298 25.50 -38.32 -33.20
CA ALA A 298 25.16 -37.57 -32.01
C ALA A 298 23.88 -38.09 -31.33
N ARG A 299 23.95 -38.31 -30.01
CA ARG A 299 22.81 -38.76 -29.22
C ARG A 299 21.89 -37.59 -28.86
N THR A 300 20.58 -37.84 -28.74
CA THR A 300 19.59 -36.80 -28.37
C THR A 300 19.94 -36.09 -27.07
N GLY A 301 20.48 -36.79 -26.07
CA GLY A 301 20.90 -36.17 -24.79
C GLY A 301 22.06 -35.20 -24.94
N GLN A 302 23.03 -35.47 -25.86
CA GLN A 302 24.13 -34.55 -26.14
C GLN A 302 23.64 -33.26 -26.81
N LEU A 303 22.69 -33.37 -27.73
CA LEU A 303 22.05 -32.22 -28.38
C LEU A 303 21.22 -31.41 -27.40
N SER A 304 20.41 -32.08 -26.55
CA SER A 304 19.66 -31.37 -25.51
C SER A 304 20.57 -30.61 -24.56
N ARG A 305 21.67 -31.22 -24.08
CA ARG A 305 22.66 -30.57 -23.22
C ARG A 305 23.29 -29.35 -23.88
N MET A 306 23.54 -29.41 -25.19
CA MET A 306 24.07 -28.27 -25.96
C MET A 306 23.08 -27.08 -26.00
N TYR A 307 21.78 -27.35 -26.23
CA TYR A 307 20.77 -26.28 -26.25
C TYR A 307 20.44 -25.74 -24.86
N PHE A 308 20.45 -26.59 -23.81
CA PHE A 308 20.36 -26.11 -22.43
C PHE A 308 21.55 -25.24 -22.05
N GLY A 309 22.76 -25.59 -22.51
CA GLY A 309 23.94 -24.74 -22.32
C GLY A 309 23.78 -23.37 -22.99
N MET A 310 23.14 -23.30 -24.17
CA MET A 310 22.81 -22.05 -24.82
C MET A 310 21.80 -21.22 -24.00
N VAL A 311 20.77 -21.83 -23.46
CA VAL A 311 19.79 -21.16 -22.61
C VAL A 311 20.43 -20.65 -21.32
N LEU A 312 21.30 -21.45 -20.71
CA LEU A 312 22.08 -21.02 -19.53
C LEU A 312 22.98 -19.81 -19.85
N THR A 313 23.58 -19.77 -21.05
CA THR A 313 24.37 -18.60 -21.48
C THR A 313 23.50 -17.37 -21.59
N PHE A 314 22.28 -17.48 -22.10
CA PHE A 314 21.33 -16.36 -22.14
C PHE A 314 20.92 -15.92 -20.73
N GLY A 315 20.63 -16.88 -19.83
CA GLY A 315 20.34 -16.61 -18.43
C GLY A 315 21.52 -15.88 -17.75
N PHE A 316 22.74 -16.38 -17.95
CA PHE A 316 23.95 -15.72 -17.41
C PHE A 316 24.12 -14.29 -17.91
N LEU A 317 24.00 -14.07 -19.21
CA LEU A 317 24.09 -12.72 -19.79
C LEU A 317 22.98 -11.79 -19.30
N SER A 318 21.78 -12.31 -19.07
CA SER A 318 20.65 -11.51 -18.57
C SER A 318 20.87 -11.01 -17.13
N LEU A 319 21.60 -11.77 -16.31
CA LEU A 319 21.90 -11.38 -14.94
C LEU A 319 22.78 -10.12 -14.84
N PHE A 320 23.70 -9.92 -15.79
CA PHE A 320 24.51 -8.69 -15.84
C PHE A 320 23.67 -7.42 -16.03
N VAL A 321 22.50 -7.54 -16.62
CA VAL A 321 21.54 -6.44 -16.81
C VAL A 321 20.51 -6.43 -15.70
N ALA A 322 19.95 -7.60 -15.38
CA ALA A 322 18.82 -7.72 -14.45
C ALA A 322 19.20 -7.40 -13.00
N VAL A 323 20.36 -7.84 -12.53
CA VAL A 323 20.77 -7.63 -11.13
C VAL A 323 21.03 -6.16 -10.84
N PRO A 324 21.88 -5.44 -11.61
CA PRO A 324 22.09 -4.00 -11.37
C PRO A 324 20.83 -3.17 -11.51
N LEU A 325 20.01 -3.42 -12.55
CA LEU A 325 18.77 -2.70 -12.74
C LEU A 325 17.75 -3.02 -11.64
N GLY A 326 17.67 -4.28 -11.17
CA GLY A 326 16.81 -4.69 -10.07
C GLY A 326 17.16 -3.95 -8.78
N MET A 327 18.44 -3.81 -8.47
CA MET A 327 18.92 -3.01 -7.33
C MET A 327 18.58 -1.53 -7.48
N LEU A 328 18.85 -0.94 -8.66
CA LEU A 328 18.56 0.46 -8.92
C LEU A 328 17.05 0.73 -8.85
N GLY A 329 16.24 -0.14 -9.44
CA GLY A 329 14.79 -0.06 -9.35
C GLY A 329 14.29 -0.20 -7.91
N GLY A 330 14.79 -1.19 -7.17
CA GLY A 330 14.48 -1.38 -5.75
C GLY A 330 14.85 -0.16 -4.92
N ARG A 331 16.08 0.35 -5.09
CA ARG A 331 16.53 1.58 -4.41
C ARG A 331 15.63 2.78 -4.70
N PHE A 332 15.29 3.01 -5.97
CA PHE A 332 14.42 4.12 -6.36
C PHE A 332 13.04 4.03 -5.68
N PHE A 333 12.42 2.86 -5.68
CA PHE A 333 11.14 2.65 -5.05
C PHE A 333 11.21 2.75 -3.51
N VAL A 334 12.25 2.18 -2.89
CA VAL A 334 12.46 2.29 -1.44
C VAL A 334 12.67 3.74 -1.04
N GLN A 335 13.43 4.51 -1.81
CA GLN A 335 13.63 5.94 -1.56
C GLN A 335 12.31 6.71 -1.69
N TYR A 336 11.56 6.46 -2.74
CA TYR A 336 10.28 7.16 -2.96
C TYR A 336 9.23 6.79 -1.89
N LEU A 337 8.99 5.50 -1.65
CA LEU A 337 8.00 5.05 -0.67
C LEU A 337 8.47 5.26 0.77
N GLY A 338 9.72 4.93 1.08
CA GLY A 338 10.25 5.00 2.43
C GLY A 338 10.54 6.44 2.88
N GLU A 339 11.36 7.18 2.13
CA GLU A 339 11.78 8.52 2.58
C GLU A 339 10.72 9.58 2.27
N SER A 340 10.18 9.61 1.02
CA SER A 340 9.29 10.70 0.62
C SER A 340 7.86 10.53 1.10
N LEU A 341 7.35 9.28 1.17
CA LEU A 341 5.97 9.00 1.55
C LEU A 341 5.82 8.68 3.04
N LEU A 342 6.68 7.81 3.58
CA LEU A 342 6.58 7.31 4.95
C LEU A 342 7.52 8.01 5.94
N ASN A 343 8.31 8.98 5.49
CA ASN A 343 9.29 9.69 6.30
C ASN A 343 10.26 8.75 7.07
N LEU A 344 10.62 7.60 6.45
CA LEU A 344 11.53 6.65 7.06
C LEU A 344 12.98 7.04 6.84
N ARG A 345 13.81 6.84 7.84
CA ARG A 345 15.26 6.96 7.71
C ARG A 345 15.84 5.63 7.23
N ILE A 346 16.24 5.59 5.96
CA ILE A 346 16.81 4.38 5.36
C ILE A 346 18.29 4.27 5.69
N SER A 347 18.65 3.29 6.51
CA SER A 347 20.05 3.04 6.91
C SER A 347 20.84 2.33 5.82
N SER A 348 20.21 1.47 5.06
CA SER A 348 20.84 0.72 3.97
C SER A 348 19.84 0.33 2.88
N TYR A 349 20.17 0.70 1.64
CA TYR A 349 19.41 0.29 0.45
C TYR A 349 19.84 -1.08 -0.08
N LEU A 350 20.86 -1.69 0.50
CA LEU A 350 21.35 -2.98 0.04
C LEU A 350 20.43 -4.09 0.55
N PRO A 351 19.87 -4.89 -0.36
CA PRO A 351 19.12 -6.07 0.05
C PRO A 351 20.08 -7.14 0.61
N PRO A 352 19.59 -8.06 1.42
CA PRO A 352 20.39 -9.14 1.96
C PRO A 352 20.87 -10.10 0.86
N THR A 353 21.91 -10.86 1.14
CA THR A 353 22.49 -11.83 0.20
C THR A 353 21.46 -12.83 -0.32
N SER A 354 20.44 -13.17 0.46
CA SER A 354 19.35 -14.06 0.06
C SER A 354 18.61 -13.57 -1.17
N VAL A 355 18.33 -12.26 -1.29
CA VAL A 355 17.65 -11.67 -2.46
C VAL A 355 18.50 -11.85 -3.72
N PHE A 356 19.82 -11.66 -3.64
CA PHE A 356 20.72 -11.90 -4.78
C PHE A 356 20.73 -13.38 -5.19
N VAL A 357 20.81 -14.28 -4.21
CA VAL A 357 20.79 -15.73 -4.48
C VAL A 357 19.49 -16.14 -5.17
N ILE A 358 18.35 -15.67 -4.67
CA ILE A 358 17.03 -15.93 -5.26
C ILE A 358 16.96 -15.36 -6.68
N GLN A 359 17.39 -14.12 -6.90
CA GLN A 359 17.39 -13.47 -8.20
C GLN A 359 18.26 -14.21 -9.22
N ILE A 360 19.47 -14.62 -8.80
CA ILE A 360 20.37 -15.43 -9.63
C ILE A 360 19.75 -16.80 -9.94
N ALA A 361 19.19 -17.46 -8.93
CA ALA A 361 18.53 -18.76 -9.12
C ALA A 361 17.37 -18.66 -10.13
N ILE A 362 16.51 -17.63 -10.00
CA ILE A 362 15.40 -17.39 -10.94
C ILE A 362 15.95 -17.12 -12.35
N GLY A 363 17.03 -16.34 -12.49
CA GLY A 363 17.67 -16.03 -13.76
C GLY A 363 18.19 -17.27 -14.53
N PHE A 364 18.52 -18.35 -13.82
CA PHE A 364 18.89 -19.62 -14.43
C PHE A 364 17.72 -20.60 -14.54
N VAL A 365 16.92 -20.77 -13.49
CA VAL A 365 15.89 -21.79 -13.39
C VAL A 365 14.70 -21.48 -14.30
N ALA A 366 14.22 -20.24 -14.30
CA ALA A 366 13.04 -19.87 -15.10
C ALA A 366 13.25 -20.08 -16.62
N PRO A 367 14.35 -19.62 -17.24
CA PRO A 367 14.62 -19.91 -18.65
C PRO A 367 14.83 -21.38 -18.95
N LEU A 368 15.44 -22.14 -18.03
CA LEU A 368 15.60 -23.59 -18.19
C LEU A 368 14.26 -24.31 -18.20
N ILE A 369 13.37 -23.99 -17.26
CA ILE A 369 12.02 -24.57 -17.21
C ILE A 369 11.27 -24.21 -18.50
N ALA A 370 11.30 -22.96 -18.93
CA ALA A 370 10.67 -22.51 -20.15
C ALA A 370 11.21 -23.25 -21.39
N ALA A 371 12.51 -23.54 -21.44
CA ALA A 371 13.15 -24.22 -22.56
C ALA A 371 12.95 -25.74 -22.58
N LEU A 372 12.47 -26.38 -21.50
CA LEU A 372 12.32 -27.84 -21.41
C LEU A 372 11.51 -28.38 -22.58
N ALA A 373 10.27 -27.93 -22.75
CA ALA A 373 9.37 -28.45 -23.78
C ALA A 373 9.91 -28.23 -25.21
N PRO A 374 10.35 -27.03 -25.62
CA PRO A 374 10.89 -26.81 -26.96
C PRO A 374 12.19 -27.58 -27.21
N VAL A 375 13.10 -27.70 -26.25
CA VAL A 375 14.36 -28.41 -26.43
C VAL A 375 14.11 -29.92 -26.61
N PHE A 376 13.30 -30.51 -25.73
CA PHE A 376 12.98 -31.96 -25.88
C PHE A 376 12.26 -32.24 -27.18
N ASN A 377 11.26 -31.45 -27.57
CA ASN A 377 10.51 -31.66 -28.81
C ASN A 377 11.38 -31.41 -30.06
N GLY A 378 12.26 -30.41 -30.01
CA GLY A 378 13.14 -30.10 -31.13
C GLY A 378 14.26 -31.15 -31.35
N THR A 379 14.83 -31.65 -30.25
CA THR A 379 15.94 -32.63 -30.34
C THR A 379 15.49 -34.06 -30.54
N ARG A 380 14.23 -34.45 -30.30
CA ARG A 380 13.67 -35.79 -30.53
C ARG A 380 13.35 -36.08 -31.99
N LYS A 381 13.33 -35.09 -32.89
CA LYS A 381 13.09 -35.32 -34.31
C LYS A 381 14.06 -36.36 -34.91
N THR A 382 13.55 -37.27 -35.72
CA THR A 382 14.36 -38.29 -36.37
C THR A 382 15.20 -37.71 -37.51
N VAL A 383 16.30 -38.38 -37.89
CA VAL A 383 17.15 -37.99 -39.01
C VAL A 383 16.32 -37.88 -40.30
N ARG A 384 15.41 -38.83 -40.53
CA ARG A 384 14.52 -38.85 -41.69
C ARG A 384 13.61 -37.61 -41.71
N GLU A 385 12.97 -37.26 -40.61
CA GLU A 385 12.13 -36.05 -40.51
C GLU A 385 12.92 -34.79 -40.70
N ALA A 386 14.14 -34.72 -40.14
CA ALA A 386 14.99 -33.54 -40.20
C ALA A 386 15.58 -33.26 -41.59
N LEU A 387 15.79 -34.31 -42.40
CA LEU A 387 16.36 -34.19 -43.75
C LEU A 387 15.27 -34.21 -44.85
N SER A 388 14.08 -34.80 -44.63
CA SER A 388 13.00 -34.86 -45.61
C SER A 388 12.11 -33.59 -45.63
N ASP A 389 12.28 -32.65 -44.71
CA ASP A 389 11.46 -31.44 -44.62
C ASP A 389 11.80 -30.40 -45.73
N TYR A 390 12.66 -30.77 -46.71
CA TYR A 390 13.01 -29.95 -47.84
C TYR A 390 12.46 -30.54 -49.13
N GLY A 391 11.17 -30.33 -49.44
CA GLY A 391 10.73 -30.55 -50.80
C GLY A 391 9.37 -31.18 -51.08
N MET A 392 8.49 -31.49 -50.13
CA MET A 392 7.14 -31.92 -50.47
C MET A 392 6.10 -31.40 -49.47
N SER A 393 5.64 -30.19 -49.71
CA SER A 393 4.34 -29.77 -49.19
C SER A 393 3.32 -29.91 -50.33
N ASP A 394 2.93 -31.14 -50.62
CA ASP A 394 1.65 -31.37 -51.27
C ASP A 394 1.01 -32.66 -50.75
N GLY A 395 -0.15 -32.45 -50.26
CA GLY A 395 -1.23 -33.35 -49.93
C GLY A 395 -0.99 -34.85 -50.11
N LYS A 396 -0.80 -35.53 -48.98
CA LYS A 396 -1.42 -36.88 -48.79
C LYS A 396 -1.48 -37.17 -47.29
N THR A 397 -2.63 -36.97 -46.77
CA THR A 397 -3.12 -37.66 -45.55
C THR A 397 -2.90 -39.15 -45.75
N ARG A 398 -1.93 -39.73 -45.06
CA ARG A 398 -1.80 -41.18 -44.98
C ARG A 398 -1.97 -41.60 -43.54
N GLU A 399 -3.18 -42.03 -43.26
CA GLU A 399 -3.48 -42.90 -42.11
C GLU A 399 -2.52 -44.07 -42.10
N ARG A 400 -1.73 -44.20 -41.05
CA ARG A 400 -1.25 -45.50 -40.62
C ARG A 400 -1.01 -45.52 -39.11
N GLY A 401 -1.73 -46.43 -38.48
CA GLY A 401 -1.89 -46.59 -37.07
C GLY A 401 -0.60 -46.69 -36.27
N SER A 402 -0.64 -46.13 -35.12
CA SER A 402 0.15 -46.55 -33.97
C SER A 402 -0.81 -46.81 -32.81
N ARG A 403 -0.96 -48.10 -32.50
CA ARG A 403 -1.53 -48.56 -31.24
C ARG A 403 -0.58 -48.15 -30.12
N GLY A 404 -1.12 -47.50 -29.11
CA GLY A 404 -0.47 -47.38 -27.81
C GLY A 404 -0.21 -45.98 -27.32
N ALA A 405 -1.23 -45.23 -26.91
CA ALA A 405 -1.21 -44.27 -25.82
C ALA A 405 -2.65 -43.99 -25.41
N MET A 406 -3.03 -44.58 -24.30
CA MET A 406 -4.32 -44.35 -23.65
C MET A 406 -4.43 -42.92 -23.11
N GLY A 407 -5.58 -42.32 -23.33
CA GLY A 407 -6.26 -41.44 -22.41
C GLY A 407 -5.89 -39.96 -22.50
N LEU A 408 -6.55 -39.11 -22.96
CA LEU A 408 -6.98 -37.74 -22.90
C LEU A 408 -7.16 -37.03 -24.25
N GLY A 409 -6.54 -37.57 -25.32
CA GLY A 409 -6.67 -37.00 -26.68
C GLY A 409 -7.99 -37.37 -27.38
N ARG A 410 -8.82 -38.21 -26.79
CA ARG A 410 -10.05 -38.72 -27.44
C ARG A 410 -11.30 -37.91 -27.19
N LEU A 411 -11.27 -37.02 -26.17
CA LEU A 411 -12.43 -36.15 -25.84
C LEU A 411 -12.49 -34.87 -26.68
N LEU A 412 -11.39 -34.46 -27.30
CA LEU A 412 -11.34 -33.26 -28.14
C LEU A 412 -11.45 -33.54 -29.64
N ARG A 413 -11.70 -34.77 -30.05
CA ARG A 413 -11.76 -35.19 -31.47
C ARG A 413 -13.16 -35.45 -32.00
N ARG A 414 -14.20 -35.05 -31.27
CA ARG A 414 -15.59 -35.22 -31.70
C ARG A 414 -16.34 -33.91 -31.61
N SER A 415 -15.99 -32.98 -32.48
CA SER A 415 -16.94 -32.04 -33.06
C SER A 415 -16.31 -31.46 -34.32
N SER A 416 -16.62 -32.04 -35.45
CA SER A 416 -16.61 -31.27 -36.69
C SER A 416 -17.53 -30.08 -36.46
N PRO A 417 -17.08 -28.84 -36.61
CA PRO A 417 -18.00 -27.72 -36.51
C PRO A 417 -19.00 -27.86 -37.67
N PRO A 418 -20.27 -27.63 -37.40
CA PRO A 418 -21.28 -27.61 -38.44
C PRO A 418 -20.87 -26.52 -39.46
N SER A 419 -21.12 -26.81 -40.72
CA SER A 419 -20.86 -26.02 -41.94
C SER A 419 -21.62 -24.69 -41.99
N LEU A 420 -21.62 -23.93 -40.90
CA LEU A 420 -22.33 -22.65 -40.79
C LEU A 420 -21.45 -21.39 -40.99
N LEU A 421 -20.15 -21.56 -41.23
CA LEU A 421 -19.32 -20.48 -41.74
C LEU A 421 -19.25 -20.56 -43.27
N ARG A 422 -20.33 -20.20 -43.96
CA ARG A 422 -20.20 -19.65 -45.30
C ARG A 422 -19.15 -18.54 -45.23
N PRO A 423 -18.07 -18.57 -46.02
CA PRO A 423 -17.14 -17.48 -46.06
C PRO A 423 -17.91 -16.25 -46.49
N VAL A 424 -18.12 -15.32 -45.57
CA VAL A 424 -18.42 -13.94 -45.93
C VAL A 424 -17.28 -13.54 -46.84
N ALA A 425 -17.55 -13.40 -48.14
CA ALA A 425 -16.60 -13.00 -49.17
C ALA A 425 -16.27 -11.51 -48.91
N LEU A 426 -15.45 -11.24 -47.90
CA LEU A 426 -14.74 -9.99 -47.78
C LEU A 426 -13.82 -9.90 -49.01
N PRO A 427 -13.85 -8.81 -49.78
CA PRO A 427 -12.97 -8.60 -50.96
C PRO A 427 -11.53 -8.37 -50.48
N LEU A 428 -10.93 -9.41 -49.90
CA LEU A 428 -9.54 -9.40 -49.47
C LEU A 428 -8.65 -9.62 -50.69
N SER A 429 -7.67 -8.77 -50.89
CA SER A 429 -6.67 -8.92 -51.94
C SER A 429 -5.95 -10.27 -51.83
N ARG A 430 -5.66 -10.93 -52.96
CA ARG A 430 -4.99 -12.25 -53.00
C ARG A 430 -3.72 -12.34 -52.11
N PRO A 431 -2.87 -11.28 -52.01
CA PRO A 431 -1.72 -11.28 -51.11
C PRO A 431 -2.13 -11.39 -49.63
N LEU A 432 -3.22 -10.74 -49.22
CA LEU A 432 -3.75 -10.78 -47.86
C LEU A 432 -4.25 -12.18 -47.47
N VAL A 433 -4.97 -12.84 -48.39
CA VAL A 433 -5.45 -14.23 -48.16
C VAL A 433 -4.27 -15.21 -48.03
N ILE A 434 -3.23 -15.06 -48.83
CA ILE A 434 -2.01 -15.87 -48.75
C ILE A 434 -1.26 -15.60 -47.45
N SER A 435 -1.16 -14.36 -47.03
CA SER A 435 -0.52 -13.94 -45.78
C SER A 435 -1.29 -14.51 -44.58
N LEU A 436 -2.62 -14.38 -44.54
CA LEU A 436 -3.47 -14.95 -43.50
C LEU A 436 -3.31 -16.48 -43.43
N ARG A 437 -3.39 -17.16 -44.59
CA ARG A 437 -3.21 -18.63 -44.67
C ARG A 437 -1.84 -19.08 -44.16
N ASN A 438 -0.80 -18.34 -44.45
CA ASN A 438 0.55 -18.60 -43.96
C ASN A 438 0.68 -18.39 -42.47
N THR A 439 0.04 -17.34 -41.91
CA THR A 439 0.01 -17.05 -40.48
C THR A 439 -0.67 -18.20 -39.72
N PHE A 440 -1.83 -18.66 -40.20
CA PHE A 440 -2.56 -19.76 -39.55
C PHE A 440 -1.99 -21.16 -39.82
N ARG A 441 -1.04 -21.29 -40.72
CA ARG A 441 -0.38 -22.59 -41.02
C ARG A 441 0.44 -23.11 -39.83
N ARG A 442 1.03 -22.23 -39.04
CA ARG A 442 1.84 -22.57 -37.84
C ARG A 442 1.11 -22.20 -36.54
N LYS A 443 -0.04 -22.84 -36.29
CA LYS A 443 -0.95 -22.57 -35.18
C LYS A 443 -0.23 -22.46 -33.81
N GLY A 444 0.73 -23.34 -33.50
CA GLY A 444 1.46 -23.29 -32.22
C GLY A 444 2.26 -22.02 -32.00
N ARG A 445 2.95 -21.49 -33.05
CA ARG A 445 3.69 -20.24 -32.95
C ARG A 445 2.74 -19.05 -32.82
N LEU A 446 1.65 -19.04 -33.58
CA LEU A 446 0.64 -18.00 -33.53
C LEU A 446 0.03 -17.91 -32.13
N ILE A 447 -0.37 -19.06 -31.56
CA ILE A 447 -0.93 -19.12 -30.19
C ILE A 447 0.08 -18.60 -29.16
N MET A 448 1.34 -19.02 -29.23
CA MET A 448 2.37 -18.54 -28.29
C MET A 448 2.61 -17.04 -28.38
N THR A 449 2.64 -16.48 -29.60
CA THR A 449 2.78 -15.04 -29.81
C THR A 449 1.55 -14.30 -29.30
N LEU A 450 0.35 -14.83 -29.54
CA LEU A 450 -0.91 -14.26 -29.06
C LEU A 450 -0.98 -14.26 -27.52
N ILE A 451 -0.60 -15.38 -26.88
CA ILE A 451 -0.52 -15.45 -25.40
C ILE A 451 0.43 -14.37 -24.86
N THR A 452 1.60 -14.20 -25.47
CA THR A 452 2.56 -13.18 -25.04
C THR A 452 1.98 -11.77 -25.15
N LEU A 453 1.30 -11.46 -26.26
CA LEU A 453 0.65 -10.15 -26.47
C LEU A 453 -0.51 -9.94 -25.48
N VAL A 454 -1.33 -10.97 -25.28
CA VAL A 454 -2.44 -10.92 -24.30
C VAL A 454 -1.93 -10.70 -22.89
N LEU A 455 -0.87 -11.42 -22.48
CA LEU A 455 -0.26 -11.24 -21.17
C LEU A 455 0.32 -9.83 -21.00
N GLY A 456 1.04 -9.32 -22.01
CA GLY A 456 1.57 -7.96 -21.99
C GLY A 456 0.46 -6.91 -21.88
N GLY A 457 -0.61 -7.08 -22.66
CA GLY A 457 -1.80 -6.23 -22.58
C GLY A 457 -2.51 -6.33 -21.22
N ALA A 458 -2.64 -7.55 -20.68
CA ALA A 458 -3.26 -7.78 -19.38
C ALA A 458 -2.48 -7.12 -18.24
N ILE A 459 -1.13 -7.21 -18.24
CA ILE A 459 -0.28 -6.52 -17.27
C ILE A 459 -0.47 -5.00 -17.38
N PHE A 460 -0.45 -4.45 -18.59
CA PHE A 460 -0.65 -3.02 -18.81
C PHE A 460 -2.02 -2.55 -18.31
N ILE A 461 -3.09 -3.26 -18.69
CA ILE A 461 -4.45 -2.97 -18.23
C ILE A 461 -4.53 -3.10 -16.71
N GLY A 462 -3.92 -4.14 -16.11
CA GLY A 462 -3.89 -4.34 -14.66
C GLY A 462 -3.26 -3.16 -13.92
N VAL A 463 -2.11 -2.67 -14.40
CA VAL A 463 -1.45 -1.49 -13.81
C VAL A 463 -2.31 -0.22 -13.94
N MET A 464 -2.89 0.00 -15.13
CA MET A 464 -3.75 1.17 -15.35
C MET A 464 -5.05 1.10 -14.52
N SER A 465 -5.64 -0.10 -14.41
CA SER A 465 -6.83 -0.32 -13.57
C SER A 465 -6.54 -0.13 -12.09
N ALA A 466 -5.37 -0.59 -11.61
CA ALA A 466 -4.96 -0.38 -10.23
C ALA A 466 -4.77 1.12 -9.92
N ARG A 467 -4.13 1.86 -10.83
CA ARG A 467 -3.97 3.32 -10.71
C ARG A 467 -5.33 4.04 -10.71
N ASP A 468 -6.20 3.71 -11.65
CA ASP A 468 -7.54 4.32 -11.75
C ASP A 468 -8.41 3.96 -10.55
N GLY A 469 -8.32 2.71 -10.08
CA GLY A 469 -8.98 2.25 -8.87
C GLY A 469 -8.54 3.02 -7.63
N LEU A 470 -7.23 3.24 -7.47
CA LEU A 470 -6.68 4.02 -6.35
C LEU A 470 -7.18 5.48 -6.39
N ASN A 471 -7.10 6.13 -7.56
CA ASN A 471 -7.61 7.50 -7.72
C ASN A 471 -9.11 7.58 -7.40
N LYS A 472 -9.92 6.67 -7.95
CA LYS A 472 -11.36 6.63 -7.66
C LYS A 472 -11.67 6.37 -6.19
N THR A 473 -10.91 5.49 -5.54
CA THR A 473 -11.08 5.24 -4.10
C THR A 473 -10.78 6.50 -3.30
N THR A 474 -9.73 7.23 -3.67
CA THR A 474 -9.40 8.52 -3.05
C THR A 474 -10.51 9.55 -3.29
N ASP A 475 -10.98 9.69 -4.54
CA ASP A 475 -12.07 10.61 -4.88
C ASP A 475 -13.37 10.26 -4.14
N MET A 476 -13.67 8.96 -4.02
CA MET A 476 -14.83 8.47 -3.26
C MET A 476 -14.68 8.75 -1.76
N ALA A 477 -13.50 8.55 -1.19
CA ALA A 477 -13.23 8.86 0.21
C ALA A 477 -13.39 10.36 0.50
N LEU A 478 -12.92 11.22 -0.41
CA LEU A 478 -13.09 12.67 -0.31
C LEU A 478 -14.54 13.10 -0.53
N SER A 479 -15.29 12.45 -1.42
CA SER A 479 -16.69 12.77 -1.70
C SER A 479 -17.67 12.28 -0.62
N TYR A 480 -17.20 11.42 0.29
CA TYR A 480 -17.96 10.96 1.45
C TYR A 480 -18.36 12.13 2.36
N TRP A 481 -17.42 13.05 2.58
CA TRP A 481 -17.58 14.28 3.34
C TRP A 481 -17.87 15.44 2.39
N ASN A 482 -19.12 15.88 2.34
CA ASN A 482 -19.57 16.93 1.42
C ASN A 482 -19.76 18.26 2.15
N TYR A 483 -18.73 18.65 2.91
CA TYR A 483 -18.66 19.94 3.58
C TYR A 483 -17.25 20.53 3.45
N ASP A 484 -17.16 21.85 3.52
CA ASP A 484 -15.88 22.59 3.36
C ASP A 484 -15.16 22.79 4.68
N MET A 485 -15.88 22.81 5.80
CA MET A 485 -15.33 23.11 7.12
C MET A 485 -16.05 22.33 8.22
N ASP A 486 -15.28 21.85 9.17
CA ASP A 486 -15.74 21.25 10.42
C ASP A 486 -15.27 22.13 11.59
N VAL A 487 -16.16 22.44 12.53
CA VAL A 487 -15.88 23.25 13.70
C VAL A 487 -16.25 22.49 14.96
N SER A 488 -15.24 22.06 15.70
CA SER A 488 -15.42 21.45 17.02
C SER A 488 -15.52 22.50 18.12
N LEU A 489 -16.57 22.40 18.93
CA LEU A 489 -16.81 23.32 20.03
C LEU A 489 -16.24 22.74 21.33
N THR A 490 -15.70 23.61 22.18
CA THR A 490 -15.09 23.20 23.47
C THR A 490 -16.12 22.79 24.53
N ARG A 491 -17.37 23.13 24.32
CA ARG A 491 -18.52 22.76 25.18
C ARG A 491 -19.79 22.64 24.35
N ASN A 492 -20.79 21.98 24.86
CA ASN A 492 -22.08 21.84 24.21
C ASN A 492 -22.85 23.17 24.22
N TYR A 493 -23.41 23.51 23.08
CA TYR A 493 -24.31 24.64 22.88
C TYR A 493 -25.60 24.16 22.24
N PRO A 494 -26.72 24.88 22.39
CA PRO A 494 -27.91 24.60 21.61
C PRO A 494 -27.63 24.69 20.10
N ALA A 495 -27.99 23.63 19.36
CA ALA A 495 -27.71 23.54 17.92
C ALA A 495 -28.22 24.77 17.15
N GLU A 496 -29.49 25.17 17.40
CA GLU A 496 -30.12 26.32 16.75
C GLU A 496 -29.38 27.65 16.97
N GLN A 497 -28.71 27.79 18.10
CA GLN A 497 -27.93 29.00 18.38
C GLN A 497 -26.68 29.03 17.49
N ILE A 498 -25.92 27.95 17.46
CA ILE A 498 -24.68 27.86 16.68
C ILE A 498 -24.95 27.95 15.19
N GLU A 499 -25.98 27.25 14.68
CA GLU A 499 -26.37 27.32 13.29
C GLU A 499 -26.74 28.74 12.85
N ARG A 500 -27.48 29.46 13.66
CA ARG A 500 -27.85 30.85 13.39
C ARG A 500 -26.64 31.79 13.38
N GLU A 501 -25.71 31.66 14.35
CA GLU A 501 -24.50 32.45 14.41
C GLU A 501 -23.56 32.13 13.22
N ALA A 502 -23.42 30.86 12.87
CA ALA A 502 -22.59 30.44 11.76
C ALA A 502 -23.17 30.89 10.40
N LEU A 503 -24.49 30.81 10.20
CA LEU A 503 -25.16 31.31 8.99
C LEU A 503 -25.07 32.84 8.84
N ALA A 504 -24.83 33.57 9.93
CA ALA A 504 -24.62 35.04 9.88
C ALA A 504 -23.22 35.41 9.32
N VAL A 505 -22.30 34.45 9.21
CA VAL A 505 -20.96 34.68 8.65
C VAL A 505 -21.01 34.78 7.13
N PRO A 506 -20.53 35.86 6.50
CA PRO A 506 -20.53 36.00 5.05
C PRO A 506 -19.76 34.87 4.37
N GLY A 507 -20.40 34.23 3.39
CA GLY A 507 -19.84 33.12 2.64
C GLY A 507 -20.27 31.73 3.14
N VAL A 508 -20.90 31.62 4.31
CA VAL A 508 -21.49 30.38 4.78
C VAL A 508 -22.86 30.21 4.12
N THR A 509 -23.05 29.10 3.43
CA THR A 509 -24.29 28.81 2.68
C THR A 509 -25.17 27.80 3.38
N ARG A 510 -24.59 26.90 4.16
CA ARG A 510 -25.29 25.85 4.90
C ARG A 510 -24.52 25.47 6.15
N VAL A 511 -25.23 25.14 7.22
CA VAL A 511 -24.68 24.66 8.48
C VAL A 511 -25.51 23.49 8.97
N GLU A 512 -24.89 22.49 9.51
CA GLU A 512 -25.52 21.36 10.19
C GLU A 512 -24.81 21.12 11.52
N SER A 513 -25.55 20.92 12.57
CA SER A 513 -25.02 20.53 13.89
C SER A 513 -25.09 19.03 14.04
N TRP A 514 -23.94 18.41 14.33
CA TRP A 514 -23.81 16.95 14.48
C TRP A 514 -23.50 16.59 15.92
N GLY A 515 -24.10 15.50 16.41
CA GLY A 515 -23.77 14.91 17.69
C GLY A 515 -22.66 13.87 17.55
N PHE A 516 -21.83 13.78 18.58
CA PHE A 516 -20.77 12.77 18.66
C PHE A 516 -20.78 12.12 20.03
N ALA A 517 -20.60 10.81 20.08
CA ALA A 517 -20.47 10.05 21.31
C ALA A 517 -19.59 8.81 21.11
N ASP A 518 -18.91 8.40 22.17
CA ASP A 518 -18.29 7.08 22.22
C ASP A 518 -19.34 6.06 22.63
N GLY A 519 -19.44 4.96 21.87
CA GLY A 519 -20.33 3.84 22.14
C GLY A 519 -19.55 2.55 22.35
N ARG A 520 -20.14 1.61 23.07
CA ARG A 520 -19.67 0.23 23.16
C ARG A 520 -20.82 -0.73 22.99
N PHE A 521 -20.58 -1.81 22.28
CA PHE A 521 -21.53 -2.91 22.24
C PHE A 521 -21.67 -3.54 23.61
N GLN A 522 -22.88 -3.77 24.05
CA GLN A 522 -23.17 -4.53 25.25
C GLN A 522 -23.59 -5.94 24.82
N LEU A 523 -22.65 -6.88 24.96
CA LEU A 523 -22.85 -8.28 24.62
C LEU A 523 -23.69 -8.99 25.67
N GLU A 524 -24.15 -10.19 25.34
CA GLU A 524 -24.79 -11.09 26.31
C GLU A 524 -23.86 -11.32 27.51
N ASP A 525 -24.42 -11.50 28.70
CA ASP A 525 -23.70 -11.61 29.98
C ASP A 525 -23.05 -10.32 30.52
N ARG A 526 -23.48 -9.14 30.10
CA ARG A 526 -22.92 -7.84 30.50
C ARG A 526 -21.44 -7.63 30.16
N LYS A 527 -20.89 -8.42 29.25
CA LYS A 527 -19.58 -8.16 28.69
C LYS A 527 -19.62 -6.96 27.74
N GLU A 528 -18.64 -6.09 27.87
CA GLU A 528 -18.49 -4.98 26.92
C GLU A 528 -17.74 -5.48 25.68
N GLY A 529 -18.32 -5.23 24.51
CA GLY A 529 -17.67 -5.43 23.21
C GLY A 529 -16.76 -4.27 22.84
N SER A 530 -16.33 -4.24 21.61
CA SER A 530 -15.48 -3.16 21.10
C SER A 530 -16.16 -1.79 21.18
N GLY A 531 -15.36 -0.78 21.47
CA GLY A 531 -15.77 0.61 21.37
C GLY A 531 -15.86 1.04 19.91
N PHE A 532 -16.82 1.91 19.62
CA PHE A 532 -16.98 2.57 18.33
C PHE A 532 -17.35 4.05 18.53
N PHE A 533 -17.13 4.84 17.50
CA PHE A 533 -17.46 6.24 17.48
C PHE A 533 -18.83 6.43 16.83
N LEU A 534 -19.77 7.01 17.56
CA LEU A 534 -21.11 7.30 17.09
C LEU A 534 -21.16 8.73 16.57
N VAL A 535 -21.63 8.88 15.34
CA VAL A 535 -21.90 10.17 14.70
C VAL A 535 -23.38 10.30 14.46
N ALA A 536 -23.96 11.38 14.90
CA ALA A 536 -25.39 11.65 14.78
C ALA A 536 -25.62 12.91 13.92
N PRO A 537 -25.57 12.80 12.60
CA PRO A 537 -25.96 13.87 11.68
C PRO A 537 -27.50 13.98 11.62
N PRO A 538 -28.06 15.10 11.11
CA PRO A 538 -29.46 15.14 10.72
C PRO A 538 -29.80 14.03 9.72
N ALA A 539 -30.98 13.42 9.83
CA ALA A 539 -31.36 12.27 8.97
C ALA A 539 -31.37 12.64 7.47
N GLU A 540 -31.72 13.86 7.13
CA GLU A 540 -31.75 14.41 5.76
C GLU A 540 -30.44 15.13 5.38
N THR A 541 -29.31 14.76 5.97
CA THR A 541 -28.03 15.41 5.67
C THR A 541 -27.62 15.18 4.21
N ASP A 542 -27.17 16.25 3.55
CA ASP A 542 -26.42 16.18 2.28
C ASP A 542 -24.90 16.31 2.49
N MET A 543 -24.47 16.60 3.74
CA MET A 543 -23.05 16.76 4.08
C MET A 543 -22.33 15.42 4.30
N LEU A 544 -23.09 14.33 4.40
CA LEU A 544 -22.57 12.96 4.48
C LEU A 544 -23.21 12.11 3.40
N LYS A 545 -22.40 11.50 2.53
CA LYS A 545 -22.86 10.65 1.42
C LYS A 545 -22.31 9.23 1.54
N PRO A 546 -22.82 8.42 2.49
CA PRO A 546 -22.35 7.07 2.67
C PRO A 546 -22.74 6.16 1.51
N ILE A 547 -21.84 5.23 1.18
CA ILE A 547 -22.14 4.17 0.20
C ILE A 547 -22.80 3.02 0.96
N LEU A 548 -24.12 2.93 0.85
CA LEU A 548 -24.86 1.84 1.47
C LEU A 548 -24.57 0.51 0.75
N ARG A 549 -24.09 -0.47 1.49
CA ARG A 549 -23.87 -1.84 1.01
C ARG A 549 -25.15 -2.68 1.12
N GLN A 550 -25.86 -2.54 2.24
CA GLN A 550 -27.08 -3.27 2.56
C GLN A 550 -27.97 -2.38 3.44
N GLY A 551 -29.28 -2.64 3.48
CA GLY A 551 -30.21 -1.88 4.29
C GLY A 551 -30.56 -0.53 3.71
N ARG A 552 -30.88 0.44 4.56
CA ARG A 552 -31.25 1.81 4.22
C ARG A 552 -30.54 2.84 5.10
N TRP A 553 -30.53 4.08 4.66
CA TRP A 553 -30.10 5.21 5.48
C TRP A 553 -31.19 5.58 6.50
N LEU A 554 -30.84 6.41 7.48
CA LEU A 554 -31.72 6.94 8.51
C LEU A 554 -32.84 7.79 7.89
N ASN A 555 -34.04 7.70 8.47
CA ASN A 555 -35.18 8.57 8.17
C ASN A 555 -35.41 9.50 9.36
N VAL A 556 -36.13 10.60 9.10
CA VAL A 556 -36.52 11.60 10.15
C VAL A 556 -37.34 10.97 11.29
N ASP A 557 -38.14 9.97 10.96
CA ASP A 557 -38.99 9.27 11.94
C ASP A 557 -38.29 8.17 12.73
N ASP A 558 -37.02 7.86 12.43
CA ASP A 558 -36.27 6.85 13.13
C ASP A 558 -35.82 7.38 14.51
N ILE A 559 -36.19 6.67 15.58
CA ILE A 559 -35.84 7.03 16.95
C ILE A 559 -34.69 6.15 17.49
N ASP A 560 -34.62 4.89 17.04
CA ASP A 560 -33.77 3.83 17.58
C ASP A 560 -33.02 3.05 16.49
N ALA A 561 -32.84 3.64 15.34
CA ALA A 561 -32.11 3.04 14.23
C ALA A 561 -30.66 3.52 14.17
N VAL A 562 -29.75 2.63 13.78
CA VAL A 562 -28.33 2.93 13.58
C VAL A 562 -27.84 2.32 12.27
N VAL A 563 -26.95 3.01 11.59
CA VAL A 563 -26.24 2.51 10.42
C VAL A 563 -24.80 2.20 10.83
N LEU A 564 -24.39 0.95 10.67
CA LEU A 564 -23.06 0.49 11.08
C LEU A 564 -22.09 0.48 9.89
N ASN A 565 -20.84 0.79 10.16
CA ASN A 565 -19.76 0.60 9.20
C ASN A 565 -19.50 -0.90 8.98
N THR A 566 -19.10 -1.28 7.76
CA THR A 566 -18.75 -2.68 7.42
C THR A 566 -17.66 -3.25 8.32
N ASP A 567 -16.66 -2.47 8.71
CA ASP A 567 -15.59 -2.92 9.61
C ASP A 567 -16.12 -3.34 11.00
N VAL A 568 -17.20 -2.70 11.45
CA VAL A 568 -17.87 -3.07 12.71
C VAL A 568 -18.59 -4.41 12.58
N LEU A 569 -19.22 -4.66 11.41
CA LEU A 569 -19.93 -5.91 11.15
C LEU A 569 -19.00 -7.10 10.91
N GLU A 570 -17.83 -6.89 10.30
CA GLU A 570 -16.86 -7.94 10.01
C GLU A 570 -16.13 -8.46 11.26
N ASN A 571 -16.20 -7.75 12.38
CA ASN A 571 -15.54 -8.14 13.62
C ASN A 571 -16.55 -8.83 14.58
N GLU A 572 -16.90 -10.08 14.29
CA GLU A 572 -17.87 -10.89 15.06
C GLU A 572 -17.53 -11.03 16.54
N GLU A 573 -16.23 -11.15 16.88
CA GLU A 573 -15.79 -11.24 18.29
C GLU A 573 -16.07 -9.94 19.07
N ALA A 574 -16.02 -8.82 18.37
CA ALA A 574 -16.15 -7.49 18.95
C ALA A 574 -17.60 -7.02 19.07
N ASN A 575 -18.46 -7.46 18.16
CA ASN A 575 -19.87 -7.05 18.06
C ASN A 575 -20.87 -8.13 18.49
N GLY A 576 -20.40 -9.36 18.77
CA GLY A 576 -21.27 -10.49 19.15
C GLY A 576 -22.02 -11.14 17.98
N GLY A 577 -21.55 -10.95 16.74
CA GLY A 577 -22.18 -11.56 15.55
C GLY A 577 -23.45 -10.84 15.10
N VAL A 578 -23.51 -9.52 15.22
CA VAL A 578 -24.68 -8.69 14.85
C VAL A 578 -24.92 -8.74 13.34
N GLU A 579 -26.17 -9.00 12.96
CA GLU A 579 -26.66 -8.95 11.58
C GLU A 579 -27.57 -7.72 11.34
N ILE A 580 -27.82 -7.41 10.08
CA ILE A 580 -28.70 -6.30 9.72
C ILE A 580 -30.14 -6.62 10.08
N GLY A 581 -30.74 -5.76 10.88
CA GLY A 581 -32.10 -5.92 11.41
C GLY A 581 -32.15 -6.36 12.87
N ASP A 582 -30.99 -6.67 13.45
CA ASP A 582 -30.89 -7.01 14.87
C ASP A 582 -31.04 -5.77 15.76
N VAL A 583 -31.49 -6.01 16.98
CA VAL A 583 -31.51 -4.99 18.03
C VAL A 583 -30.21 -5.07 18.81
N ILE A 584 -29.45 -3.99 18.79
CA ILE A 584 -28.17 -3.90 19.51
C ILE A 584 -28.33 -3.08 20.79
N ASN A 585 -27.68 -3.50 21.84
CA ASN A 585 -27.55 -2.70 23.05
C ASN A 585 -26.22 -1.96 23.01
N VAL A 586 -26.30 -0.64 23.13
CA VAL A 586 -25.14 0.24 23.09
C VAL A 586 -25.04 0.99 24.41
N ARG A 587 -23.89 0.91 25.06
CA ARG A 587 -23.56 1.77 26.19
C ARG A 587 -22.89 3.01 25.65
N LEU A 588 -23.55 4.17 25.79
CA LEU A 588 -22.95 5.45 25.44
C LEU A 588 -22.01 5.91 26.56
N GLY A 589 -20.83 6.37 26.20
CA GLY A 589 -19.97 7.10 27.09
C GLY A 589 -20.68 8.40 27.48
N SER A 590 -20.83 8.68 28.77
CA SER A 590 -21.35 9.98 29.23
C SER A 590 -20.37 11.08 28.80
N GLY A 591 -20.64 11.73 27.66
CA GLY A 591 -20.14 13.07 27.41
C GLY A 591 -20.61 13.93 28.58
N GLY A 592 -19.67 14.57 29.30
CA GLY A 592 -19.93 15.26 30.54
C GLY A 592 -21.16 16.18 30.50
N HIS A 593 -21.97 16.04 31.55
CA HIS A 593 -23.20 16.71 31.97
C HIS A 593 -24.53 16.13 31.45
N ASP A 594 -25.21 15.37 32.26
CA ASP A 594 -26.34 15.71 33.12
C ASP A 594 -26.92 14.49 33.83
N GLU A 595 -26.70 14.45 35.10
CA GLU A 595 -27.53 13.73 36.08
C GLU A 595 -28.88 14.43 36.27
N HIS A 596 -29.73 14.51 35.24
CA HIS A 596 -31.16 14.88 35.41
C HIS A 596 -31.95 14.63 34.14
N GLN A 597 -32.17 13.35 33.83
CA GLN A 597 -33.44 12.93 33.17
C GLN A 597 -33.58 11.42 33.29
N ARG A 598 -34.16 10.99 34.43
CA ARG A 598 -34.77 9.68 34.50
C ARG A 598 -35.97 9.67 33.53
N PRO A 599 -36.09 8.71 32.63
CA PRO A 599 -37.30 8.57 31.86
C PRO A 599 -38.47 8.31 32.82
N ARG A 600 -39.46 9.19 32.82
CA ARG A 600 -40.75 8.92 33.43
C ARG A 600 -41.41 7.84 32.57
N THR A 601 -41.44 6.62 33.10
CA THR A 601 -42.38 5.61 32.64
C THR A 601 -43.80 6.13 32.94
N HIS A 602 -44.55 6.42 31.90
CA HIS A 602 -46.01 6.55 32.00
C HIS A 602 -46.63 5.18 31.68
N PRO A 603 -47.72 4.81 32.42
CA PRO A 603 -48.33 3.50 32.38
C PRO A 603 -49.04 3.17 31.07
#